data_f629440d72618553f1d104946a7cd31a
#
_entry.id   f629440d72618553f1d104946a7cd31a
#
_cell.length_a   1.000
_cell.length_b   1.000
_cell.length_c   1.000
_cell.angle_alpha   90.00
_cell.angle_beta   90.00
_cell.angle_gamma   90.00
#
_symmetry.space_group_name_H-M   'P 1'
#
loop_
_entity.id
_entity.type
_entity.pdbx_description
1 polymer ?
#
loop_
_entity_poly.entity_id
_entity_poly.type
_entity_poly.pdbx_seq_one_letter_code
_entity_poly.pdbx_strand_id
1 'polypeptide(L)'
;MGKDKIMEHNTRVEQIKTYLERLSAGEELEKVRADFAKEFKEVDPAEIMQAEQELLQGGTPLETVQKLCDVHAALFRGATSEEKIANAEKAVAASVKEKKLAATAALTGITGHPLQTFTRENEVLENVIRECRNEIEETNTLSPERFGKLREVAIHYAKKGDLLYPHLKVKYGISGPSDVMWTTDDEIRDELAALAKQLPVQKTEDHWLERFRIVLQRVEDMIYKEANIFFPNCALNFTEEEWFGIYRDSKDYPVCFGVENATWEAAEKYLHTENCSKDVRNGEIIMPGGHLTVAQLTAMLNTIPMEITFVDKDNINRFFNEGPKDFKRPGMAIDREVFSCHPPKVEQQVRHIIGEFRKGTLDKVPIWMEKNGKTMLVTYMAVRDATGTYLGTMELVQDMGFAKEHFLSDVKAKEAALRAGMED
;
A
#
# COMPACT_ATOMS: atom_id res chain seq x y z
N MET A 1 24.84 23.26 -23.18
CA MET A 1 25.03 22.18 -22.20
C MET A 1 23.70 21.45 -21.80
N GLY A 2 22.51 22.00 -21.97
CA GLY A 2 21.28 21.34 -21.58
C GLY A 2 20.67 20.35 -22.61
N LYS A 3 20.80 20.64 -23.92
CA LYS A 3 20.19 19.80 -24.95
C LYS A 3 20.90 18.47 -25.17
N ASP A 4 22.20 18.41 -25.03
CA ASP A 4 22.96 17.16 -25.22
C ASP A 4 22.72 16.18 -24.07
N LYS A 5 22.59 16.65 -22.83
CA LYS A 5 22.25 15.81 -21.67
C LYS A 5 20.82 15.24 -21.72
N ILE A 6 19.86 16.02 -22.21
CA ILE A 6 18.47 15.55 -22.39
C ILE A 6 18.41 14.49 -23.50
N MET A 7 19.16 14.63 -24.56
CA MET A 7 19.23 13.70 -25.67
C MET A 7 19.91 12.38 -25.25
N GLU A 8 20.95 12.46 -24.43
CA GLU A 8 21.64 11.29 -23.86
C GLU A 8 20.73 10.53 -22.87
N HIS A 9 20.00 11.24 -22.01
CA HIS A 9 19.04 10.67 -21.07
C HIS A 9 17.90 9.94 -21.79
N ASN A 10 17.26 10.55 -22.80
CA ASN A 10 16.21 9.91 -23.59
C ASN A 10 16.71 8.65 -24.32
N THR A 11 17.95 8.66 -24.79
CA THR A 11 18.55 7.48 -25.44
C THR A 11 18.71 6.31 -24.46
N ARG A 12 19.10 6.60 -23.22
CA ARG A 12 19.25 5.57 -22.17
C ARG A 12 17.91 4.99 -21.73
N VAL A 13 16.86 5.81 -21.63
CA VAL A 13 15.50 5.35 -21.34
C VAL A 13 15.00 4.41 -22.45
N GLU A 14 15.24 4.72 -23.72
CA GLU A 14 14.89 3.83 -24.84
C GLU A 14 15.69 2.51 -24.81
N GLN A 15 16.95 2.53 -24.45
CA GLN A 15 17.73 1.32 -24.26
C GLN A 15 17.18 0.44 -23.13
N ILE A 16 16.78 1.03 -22.00
CA ILE A 16 16.15 0.30 -20.89
C ILE A 16 14.85 -0.39 -21.37
N LYS A 17 14.02 0.29 -22.17
CA LYS A 17 12.82 -0.29 -22.76
C LYS A 17 13.11 -1.52 -23.63
N THR A 18 14.22 -1.51 -24.38
CA THR A 18 14.62 -2.64 -25.22
C THR A 18 14.86 -3.91 -24.41
N TYR A 19 15.42 -3.80 -23.21
CA TYR A 19 15.61 -4.95 -22.31
C TYR A 19 14.29 -5.52 -21.79
N LEU A 20 13.28 -4.68 -21.59
CA LEU A 20 11.93 -5.12 -21.24
C LEU A 20 11.26 -5.87 -22.39
N GLU A 21 11.41 -5.40 -23.60
CA GLU A 21 10.87 -6.06 -24.81
C GLU A 21 11.49 -7.46 -24.97
N ARG A 22 12.79 -7.62 -24.68
CA ARG A 22 13.46 -8.92 -24.68
C ARG A 22 12.85 -9.89 -23.66
N LEU A 23 12.59 -9.41 -22.44
CA LEU A 23 11.91 -10.21 -21.41
C LEU A 23 10.47 -10.54 -21.79
N SER A 24 9.76 -9.59 -22.38
CA SER A 24 8.39 -9.79 -22.87
C SER A 24 8.33 -10.82 -24.01
N ALA A 25 9.37 -10.88 -24.83
CA ALA A 25 9.54 -11.86 -25.88
C ALA A 25 9.92 -13.28 -25.36
N GLY A 26 10.08 -13.43 -24.02
CA GLY A 26 10.38 -14.71 -23.40
C GLY A 26 11.86 -15.06 -23.35
N GLU A 27 12.77 -14.09 -23.53
CA GLU A 27 14.20 -14.31 -23.34
C GLU A 27 14.50 -14.59 -21.86
N GLU A 28 15.48 -15.48 -21.61
CA GLU A 28 15.83 -15.93 -20.24
C GLU A 28 16.33 -14.78 -19.39
N LEU A 29 15.74 -14.61 -18.17
CA LEU A 29 16.01 -13.52 -17.23
C LEU A 29 17.50 -13.33 -16.93
N GLU A 30 18.22 -14.42 -16.67
CA GLU A 30 19.66 -14.39 -16.32
C GLU A 30 20.53 -13.88 -17.49
N LYS A 31 20.14 -14.19 -18.72
CA LYS A 31 20.85 -13.72 -19.90
C LYS A 31 20.62 -12.22 -20.13
N VAL A 32 19.36 -11.77 -20.03
CA VAL A 32 19.02 -10.35 -20.15
C VAL A 32 19.70 -9.55 -19.06
N ARG A 33 19.74 -10.07 -17.82
CA ARG A 33 20.45 -9.48 -16.69
C ARG A 33 21.95 -9.34 -16.94
N ALA A 34 22.60 -10.38 -17.44
CA ALA A 34 24.03 -10.34 -17.74
C ALA A 34 24.40 -9.33 -18.82
N ASP A 35 23.54 -9.18 -19.83
CA ASP A 35 23.73 -8.19 -20.90
C ASP A 35 23.48 -6.76 -20.42
N PHE A 36 22.42 -6.56 -19.65
CA PHE A 36 22.13 -5.28 -19.01
C PHE A 36 23.28 -4.80 -18.11
N ALA A 37 23.84 -5.69 -17.29
CA ALA A 37 24.97 -5.39 -16.41
C ALA A 37 26.26 -4.99 -17.17
N LYS A 38 26.44 -5.46 -18.40
CA LYS A 38 27.59 -5.07 -19.25
C LYS A 38 27.42 -3.69 -19.84
N GLU A 39 26.20 -3.33 -20.24
CA GLU A 39 25.88 -2.08 -20.91
C GLU A 39 25.64 -0.94 -19.93
N PHE A 40 24.97 -1.23 -18.82
CA PHE A 40 24.66 -0.28 -17.75
C PHE A 40 25.47 -0.56 -16.49
N LYS A 41 26.63 0.06 -16.38
CA LYS A 41 27.41 0.04 -15.13
C LYS A 41 26.81 0.94 -14.05
N GLU A 42 26.06 1.95 -14.45
CA GLU A 42 25.39 2.92 -13.60
C GLU A 42 24.08 3.33 -14.27
N VAL A 43 22.95 3.17 -13.58
CA VAL A 43 21.64 3.65 -14.03
C VAL A 43 21.06 4.56 -12.96
N ASP A 44 20.60 5.75 -13.36
CA ASP A 44 19.88 6.64 -12.45
C ASP A 44 18.50 6.01 -12.15
N PRO A 45 18.11 5.87 -10.88
CA PRO A 45 16.75 5.44 -10.52
C PRO A 45 15.63 6.21 -11.23
N ALA A 46 15.87 7.47 -11.60
CA ALA A 46 14.92 8.27 -12.37
C ALA A 46 14.75 7.78 -13.82
N GLU A 47 15.83 7.30 -14.46
CA GLU A 47 15.77 6.73 -15.81
C GLU A 47 14.93 5.46 -15.84
N ILE A 48 15.04 4.63 -14.79
CA ILE A 48 14.25 3.41 -14.60
C ILE A 48 12.77 3.77 -14.43
N MET A 49 12.47 4.69 -13.50
CA MET A 49 11.10 5.13 -13.25
C MET A 49 10.44 5.70 -14.51
N GLN A 50 11.17 6.50 -15.26
CA GLN A 50 10.67 7.09 -16.51
C GLN A 50 10.40 6.00 -17.54
N ALA A 51 11.31 5.03 -17.71
CA ALA A 51 11.12 3.92 -18.64
C ALA A 51 9.89 3.06 -18.25
N GLU A 52 9.74 2.72 -16.98
CA GLU A 52 8.59 1.97 -16.46
C GLU A 52 7.28 2.73 -16.67
N GLN A 53 7.27 4.03 -16.39
CA GLN A 53 6.08 4.88 -16.57
C GLN A 53 5.69 5.00 -18.05
N GLU A 54 6.65 5.21 -18.95
CA GLU A 54 6.38 5.28 -20.39
C GLU A 54 5.89 3.99 -20.97
N LEU A 55 6.40 2.83 -20.49
CA LEU A 55 5.93 1.51 -20.91
C LEU A 55 4.50 1.23 -20.45
N LEU A 56 4.14 1.58 -19.22
CA LEU A 56 2.77 1.44 -18.74
C LEU A 56 1.80 2.35 -19.51
N GLN A 57 2.21 3.58 -19.82
CA GLN A 57 1.43 4.49 -20.65
C GLN A 57 1.30 3.99 -22.09
N GLY A 58 2.30 3.27 -22.60
CA GLY A 58 2.30 2.61 -23.90
C GLY A 58 1.46 1.32 -23.94
N GLY A 59 0.86 0.90 -22.82
CA GLY A 59 -0.01 -0.27 -22.74
C GLY A 59 0.71 -1.60 -22.46
N THR A 60 1.98 -1.55 -22.04
CA THR A 60 2.71 -2.75 -21.61
C THR A 60 2.07 -3.33 -20.33
N PRO A 61 1.79 -4.63 -20.26
CA PRO A 61 1.21 -5.25 -19.07
C PRO A 61 2.07 -5.02 -17.81
N LEU A 62 1.43 -4.76 -16.69
CA LEU A 62 2.09 -4.50 -15.39
C LEU A 62 3.04 -5.64 -14.99
N GLU A 63 2.65 -6.90 -15.22
CA GLU A 63 3.47 -8.09 -14.95
C GLU A 63 4.81 -8.09 -15.71
N THR A 64 4.81 -7.53 -16.92
CA THR A 64 6.04 -7.41 -17.72
C THR A 64 6.97 -6.35 -17.14
N VAL A 65 6.43 -5.24 -16.68
CA VAL A 65 7.21 -4.17 -16.03
C VAL A 65 7.76 -4.62 -14.68
N GLN A 66 7.01 -5.46 -13.93
CA GLN A 66 7.50 -6.08 -12.68
C GLN A 66 8.79 -6.91 -12.88
N LYS A 67 8.86 -7.69 -13.95
CA LYS A 67 10.07 -8.50 -14.25
C LYS A 67 11.33 -7.64 -14.41
N LEU A 68 11.20 -6.41 -14.92
CA LEU A 68 12.32 -5.47 -14.99
C LEU A 68 12.74 -4.97 -13.61
N CYS A 69 11.79 -4.70 -12.71
CA CYS A 69 12.11 -4.32 -11.34
C CYS A 69 12.94 -5.38 -10.62
N ASP A 70 12.69 -6.67 -10.88
CA ASP A 70 13.46 -7.77 -10.29
C ASP A 70 14.88 -7.83 -10.87
N VAL A 71 15.05 -7.53 -12.17
CA VAL A 71 16.39 -7.40 -12.79
C VAL A 71 17.18 -6.25 -12.18
N HIS A 72 16.56 -5.10 -11.96
CA HIS A 72 17.23 -3.94 -11.37
C HIS A 72 17.72 -4.20 -9.95
N ALA A 73 16.85 -4.75 -9.09
CA ALA A 73 17.23 -5.06 -7.72
C ALA A 73 18.43 -6.01 -7.64
N ALA A 74 18.49 -6.96 -8.56
CA ALA A 74 19.59 -7.92 -8.65
C ALA A 74 20.91 -7.30 -9.16
N LEU A 75 20.84 -6.29 -10.04
CA LEU A 75 22.01 -5.62 -10.63
C LEU A 75 22.69 -4.65 -9.65
N PHE A 76 21.90 -3.94 -8.84
CA PHE A 76 22.42 -2.92 -7.92
C PHE A 76 23.01 -3.51 -6.63
N ARG A 77 22.83 -4.81 -6.37
CA ARG A 77 23.33 -5.44 -5.15
C ARG A 77 24.83 -5.62 -5.07
N GLY A 78 25.57 -5.52 -6.17
CA GLY A 78 27.01 -5.80 -6.18
C GLY A 78 27.36 -7.17 -5.54
N ALA A 79 28.26 -7.94 -6.08
CA ALA A 79 28.66 -9.25 -5.53
C ALA A 79 29.45 -9.12 -4.21
N THR A 80 30.08 -7.96 -3.94
CA THR A 80 30.89 -7.71 -2.73
C THR A 80 30.51 -6.42 -2.03
N SER A 81 30.85 -6.29 -0.74
CA SER A 81 30.67 -5.05 0.05
C SER A 81 31.46 -3.87 -0.52
N GLU A 82 32.60 -4.13 -1.15
CA GLU A 82 33.47 -3.12 -1.77
C GLU A 82 32.87 -2.59 -3.07
N GLU A 83 32.23 -3.43 -3.88
CA GLU A 83 31.47 -3.02 -5.05
C GLU A 83 30.23 -2.20 -4.68
N LYS A 84 29.56 -2.56 -3.58
CA LYS A 84 28.45 -1.76 -3.03
C LYS A 84 28.89 -0.35 -2.63
N ILE A 85 30.06 -0.24 -1.97
CA ILE A 85 30.64 1.05 -1.56
C ILE A 85 31.10 1.85 -2.78
N ALA A 86 31.79 1.26 -3.72
CA ALA A 86 32.27 1.92 -4.93
C ALA A 86 31.12 2.40 -5.83
N ASN A 87 30.02 1.64 -5.91
CA ASN A 87 28.81 2.04 -6.63
C ASN A 87 28.06 3.16 -5.90
N ALA A 88 28.06 3.15 -4.57
CA ALA A 88 27.49 4.23 -3.76
C ALA A 88 28.31 5.54 -3.90
N GLU A 89 29.65 5.48 -3.90
CA GLU A 89 30.52 6.66 -4.05
C GLU A 89 30.42 7.31 -5.44
N LYS A 90 30.33 6.51 -6.49
CA LYS A 90 30.12 7.03 -7.86
C LYS A 90 28.71 7.60 -8.07
N ALA A 91 27.73 7.07 -7.36
CA ALA A 91 26.33 7.56 -7.39
C ALA A 91 26.17 8.97 -6.80
N VAL A 92 27.08 9.39 -5.92
CA VAL A 92 27.13 10.74 -5.34
C VAL A 92 27.48 11.82 -6.36
N ALA A 93 28.08 11.47 -7.49
CA ALA A 93 28.57 12.43 -8.51
C ALA A 93 27.49 13.00 -9.44
N ALA A 94 26.26 12.46 -9.49
CA ALA A 94 25.20 13.01 -10.33
C ALA A 94 24.30 13.97 -9.54
N SER A 95 24.23 15.23 -9.93
CA SER A 95 23.59 16.32 -9.17
C SER A 95 22.11 16.11 -8.79
N VAL A 96 21.35 15.33 -9.54
CA VAL A 96 19.95 15.00 -9.24
C VAL A 96 19.88 13.90 -8.17
N LYS A 97 20.74 12.91 -8.24
CA LYS A 97 20.83 11.81 -7.29
C LYS A 97 21.30 12.31 -5.92
N GLU A 98 22.28 13.22 -5.92
CA GLU A 98 22.74 13.90 -4.70
C GLU A 98 21.62 14.69 -4.02
N LYS A 99 20.81 15.44 -4.78
CA LYS A 99 19.65 16.17 -4.27
C LYS A 99 18.60 15.26 -3.68
N LYS A 100 18.30 14.11 -4.32
CA LYS A 100 17.34 13.12 -3.85
C LYS A 100 17.78 12.49 -2.54
N LEU A 101 19.03 12.06 -2.46
CA LEU A 101 19.60 11.47 -1.26
C LEU A 101 19.71 12.49 -0.12
N ALA A 102 20.11 13.73 -0.43
CA ALA A 102 20.16 14.82 0.54
C ALA A 102 18.77 15.16 1.10
N ALA A 103 17.73 15.22 0.26
CA ALA A 103 16.36 15.46 0.68
C ALA A 103 15.85 14.31 1.57
N THR A 104 16.09 13.06 1.19
CA THR A 104 15.74 11.88 2.00
C THR A 104 16.46 11.91 3.34
N ALA A 105 17.77 12.13 3.34
CA ALA A 105 18.56 12.20 4.57
C ALA A 105 18.10 13.33 5.50
N ALA A 106 17.73 14.49 4.96
CA ALA A 106 17.19 15.59 5.73
C ALA A 106 15.88 15.21 6.43
N LEU A 107 14.96 14.56 5.73
CA LEU A 107 13.66 14.16 6.29
C LEU A 107 13.78 12.97 7.27
N THR A 108 14.61 11.98 6.97
CA THR A 108 14.87 10.85 7.87
C THR A 108 15.59 11.28 9.17
N GLY A 109 16.31 12.40 9.13
CA GLY A 109 16.93 13.02 10.30
C GLY A 109 15.95 13.73 11.23
N ILE A 110 14.72 14.02 10.80
CA ILE A 110 13.70 14.69 11.61
C ILE A 110 13.00 13.68 12.50
N THR A 111 13.08 13.87 13.83
CA THR A 111 12.40 13.01 14.79
C THR A 111 10.89 13.01 14.56
N GLY A 112 10.33 11.82 14.39
CA GLY A 112 8.89 11.61 14.17
C GLY A 112 8.42 11.85 12.73
N HIS A 113 9.30 12.24 11.82
CA HIS A 113 8.92 12.30 10.39
C HIS A 113 8.57 10.91 9.85
N PRO A 114 7.52 10.76 9.01
CA PRO A 114 7.12 9.45 8.49
C PRO A 114 8.24 8.68 7.80
N LEU A 115 9.08 9.34 6.99
CA LEU A 115 10.23 8.67 6.36
C LEU A 115 11.26 8.14 7.35
N GLN A 116 11.44 8.78 8.51
CA GLN A 116 12.29 8.25 9.58
C GLN A 116 11.72 6.92 10.08
N THR A 117 10.40 6.87 10.32
CA THR A 117 9.74 5.64 10.80
C THR A 117 9.87 4.52 9.77
N PHE A 118 9.56 4.78 8.50
CA PHE A 118 9.71 3.79 7.42
C PHE A 118 11.15 3.28 7.28
N THR A 119 12.13 4.17 7.37
CA THR A 119 13.55 3.78 7.29
C THR A 119 13.96 2.89 8.47
N ARG A 120 13.56 3.25 9.69
CA ARG A 120 13.83 2.44 10.89
C ARG A 120 13.13 1.07 10.84
N GLU A 121 11.93 1.00 10.28
CA GLU A 121 11.24 -0.28 10.05
C GLU A 121 12.04 -1.16 9.08
N ASN A 122 12.58 -0.58 8.01
CA ASN A 122 13.43 -1.31 7.06
C ASN A 122 14.72 -1.81 7.72
N GLU A 123 15.38 -1.00 8.56
CA GLU A 123 16.57 -1.41 9.31
C GLU A 123 16.30 -2.62 10.22
N VAL A 124 15.14 -2.63 10.91
CA VAL A 124 14.75 -3.79 11.73
C VAL A 124 14.38 -4.99 10.85
N LEU A 125 13.68 -4.78 9.74
CA LEU A 125 13.30 -5.83 8.81
C LEU A 125 14.50 -6.52 8.19
N GLU A 126 15.58 -5.79 7.85
CA GLU A 126 16.85 -6.39 7.39
C GLU A 126 17.43 -7.34 8.44
N ASN A 127 17.36 -6.98 9.72
CA ASN A 127 17.80 -7.85 10.81
C ASN A 127 16.91 -9.09 10.92
N VAL A 128 15.58 -8.94 10.81
CA VAL A 128 14.63 -10.07 10.84
C VAL A 128 14.90 -11.04 9.68
N ILE A 129 15.16 -10.52 8.47
CA ILE A 129 15.52 -11.35 7.30
C ILE A 129 16.80 -12.15 7.57
N ARG A 130 17.82 -11.47 8.09
CA ARG A 130 19.11 -12.11 8.43
C ARG A 130 18.94 -13.22 9.46
N GLU A 131 18.15 -12.96 10.50
CA GLU A 131 17.87 -13.96 11.53
C GLU A 131 17.09 -15.16 10.99
N CYS A 132 16.10 -14.94 10.10
CA CYS A 132 15.39 -16.02 9.44
C CYS A 132 16.34 -16.89 8.57
N ARG A 133 17.23 -16.26 7.82
CA ARG A 133 18.23 -16.99 7.01
C ARG A 133 19.16 -17.83 7.87
N ASN A 134 19.71 -17.26 8.93
CA ASN A 134 20.61 -17.96 9.85
C ASN A 134 19.93 -19.20 10.46
N GLU A 135 18.69 -19.04 10.97
CA GLU A 135 17.96 -20.18 11.54
C GLU A 135 17.71 -21.29 10.51
N ILE A 136 17.35 -20.94 9.27
CA ILE A 136 17.14 -21.91 8.20
C ILE A 136 18.45 -22.62 7.82
N GLU A 137 19.57 -21.91 7.78
CA GLU A 137 20.88 -22.50 7.48
C GLU A 137 21.33 -23.47 8.59
N GLU A 138 21.09 -23.11 9.85
CA GLU A 138 21.49 -23.91 11.00
C GLU A 138 20.60 -25.14 11.23
N THR A 139 19.28 -24.99 11.05
CA THR A 139 18.30 -25.99 11.51
C THR A 139 17.48 -26.62 10.39
N ASN A 140 17.58 -26.11 9.17
CA ASN A 140 16.71 -26.43 8.03
C ASN A 140 15.21 -26.32 8.37
N THR A 141 14.87 -25.40 9.29
CA THR A 141 13.48 -25.09 9.69
C THR A 141 13.38 -23.63 10.05
N LEU A 142 12.14 -23.11 10.20
CA LEU A 142 11.87 -21.77 10.71
C LEU A 142 10.91 -21.85 11.89
N SER A 143 11.24 -21.16 12.98
CA SER A 143 10.35 -21.08 14.13
C SER A 143 9.10 -20.23 13.85
N PRO A 144 7.95 -20.57 14.44
CA PRO A 144 6.72 -19.78 14.31
C PRO A 144 6.90 -18.32 14.78
N GLU A 145 7.77 -18.10 15.76
CA GLU A 145 8.06 -16.76 16.30
C GLU A 145 8.74 -15.88 15.25
N ARG A 146 9.81 -16.36 14.63
CA ARG A 146 10.54 -15.63 13.57
C ARG A 146 9.67 -15.41 12.34
N PHE A 147 8.94 -16.44 11.95
CA PHE A 147 7.97 -16.32 10.86
C PHE A 147 6.91 -15.26 11.17
N GLY A 148 6.36 -15.27 12.41
CA GLY A 148 5.42 -14.26 12.89
C GLY A 148 5.99 -12.84 12.86
N LYS A 149 7.26 -12.71 13.25
CA LYS A 149 7.95 -11.41 13.22
C LYS A 149 8.11 -10.89 11.79
N LEU A 150 8.51 -11.72 10.83
CA LEU A 150 8.60 -11.33 9.42
C LEU A 150 7.23 -10.89 8.87
N ARG A 151 6.14 -11.55 9.27
CA ARG A 151 4.79 -11.20 8.82
C ARG A 151 4.34 -9.79 9.20
N GLU A 152 4.97 -9.14 10.18
CA GLU A 152 4.70 -7.74 10.50
C GLU A 152 4.99 -6.81 9.30
N VAL A 153 5.74 -7.26 8.28
CA VAL A 153 5.96 -6.52 7.02
C VAL A 153 4.64 -6.14 6.34
N ALA A 154 3.57 -6.89 6.57
CA ALA A 154 2.25 -6.57 6.07
C ALA A 154 1.72 -5.22 6.60
N ILE A 155 2.12 -4.80 7.82
CA ILE A 155 1.78 -3.50 8.39
C ILE A 155 2.55 -2.39 7.66
N HIS A 156 3.84 -2.59 7.44
CA HIS A 156 4.70 -1.66 6.69
C HIS A 156 4.15 -1.43 5.27
N TYR A 157 3.82 -2.52 4.55
CA TYR A 157 3.27 -2.44 3.20
C TYR A 157 1.87 -1.81 3.16
N ALA A 158 1.02 -2.05 4.18
CA ALA A 158 -0.26 -1.39 4.28
C ALA A 158 -0.09 0.14 4.44
N LYS A 159 0.78 0.60 5.34
CA LYS A 159 1.08 2.03 5.49
C LYS A 159 1.58 2.65 4.19
N LYS A 160 2.52 1.99 3.52
CA LYS A 160 3.07 2.45 2.25
C LYS A 160 2.00 2.51 1.16
N GLY A 161 1.17 1.46 1.08
CA GLY A 161 0.07 1.33 0.13
C GLY A 161 -0.99 2.41 0.28
N ASP A 162 -1.35 2.74 1.52
CA ASP A 162 -2.44 3.68 1.79
C ASP A 162 -1.96 5.15 1.82
N LEU A 163 -0.73 5.40 2.30
CA LEU A 163 -0.26 6.75 2.58
C LEU A 163 0.65 7.33 1.49
N LEU A 164 1.45 6.50 0.82
CA LEU A 164 2.49 6.99 -0.09
C LEU A 164 2.15 6.74 -1.57
N TYR A 165 1.78 5.52 -1.96
CA TYR A 165 1.55 5.19 -3.37
C TYR A 165 0.44 6.02 -4.02
N PRO A 166 -0.77 6.13 -3.42
CA PRO A 166 -1.84 6.91 -4.03
C PRO A 166 -1.47 8.38 -4.18
N HIS A 167 -0.73 8.92 -3.19
CA HIS A 167 -0.34 10.31 -3.19
C HIS A 167 0.66 10.61 -4.32
N LEU A 168 1.68 9.78 -4.45
CA LEU A 168 2.68 9.90 -5.50
C LEU A 168 2.07 9.72 -6.91
N LYS A 169 1.15 8.75 -7.05
CA LYS A 169 0.46 8.44 -8.30
C LYS A 169 -0.46 9.57 -8.76
N VAL A 170 -1.35 10.04 -7.87
CA VAL A 170 -2.45 10.93 -8.25
C VAL A 170 -1.97 12.37 -8.41
N LYS A 171 -1.21 12.88 -7.47
CA LYS A 171 -0.81 14.29 -7.46
C LYS A 171 0.40 14.56 -8.35
N TYR A 172 1.33 13.62 -8.39
CA TYR A 172 2.62 13.81 -9.08
C TYR A 172 2.73 13.01 -10.38
N GLY A 173 1.72 12.21 -10.72
CA GLY A 173 1.68 11.44 -11.96
C GLY A 173 2.71 10.31 -12.06
N ILE A 174 3.33 9.94 -10.92
CA ILE A 174 4.35 8.90 -10.85
C ILE A 174 3.67 7.57 -10.52
N SER A 175 3.12 6.90 -11.55
CA SER A 175 2.33 5.67 -11.38
C SER A 175 3.15 4.39 -11.55
N GLY A 176 4.15 4.38 -12.44
CA GLY A 176 4.89 3.18 -12.79
C GLY A 176 5.47 2.44 -11.59
N PRO A 177 6.40 3.04 -10.84
CA PRO A 177 6.99 2.41 -9.66
C PRO A 177 5.96 2.11 -8.56
N SER A 178 4.98 3.01 -8.36
CA SER A 178 3.96 2.83 -7.33
C SER A 178 3.10 1.59 -7.60
N ASP A 179 2.62 1.39 -8.83
CA ASP A 179 1.76 0.27 -9.18
C ASP A 179 2.52 -1.07 -9.14
N VAL A 180 3.76 -1.09 -9.64
CA VAL A 180 4.62 -2.28 -9.61
C VAL A 180 4.97 -2.67 -8.17
N MET A 181 5.41 -1.72 -7.36
CA MET A 181 5.79 -2.00 -5.97
C MET A 181 4.57 -2.41 -5.14
N TRP A 182 3.42 -1.78 -5.33
CA TRP A 182 2.18 -2.15 -4.63
C TRP A 182 1.74 -3.57 -4.96
N THR A 183 1.80 -3.95 -6.25
CA THR A 183 1.48 -5.33 -6.66
C THR A 183 2.46 -6.33 -6.04
N THR A 184 3.76 -6.00 -6.00
CA THR A 184 4.77 -6.84 -5.35
C THR A 184 4.53 -6.98 -3.84
N ASP A 185 4.16 -5.90 -3.16
CA ASP A 185 3.79 -5.92 -1.74
C ASP A 185 2.60 -6.86 -1.48
N ASP A 186 1.58 -6.80 -2.34
CA ASP A 186 0.41 -7.68 -2.27
C ASP A 186 0.78 -9.15 -2.47
N GLU A 187 1.61 -9.46 -3.48
CA GLU A 187 2.08 -10.82 -3.74
C GLU A 187 2.91 -11.39 -2.58
N ILE A 188 3.79 -10.58 -1.97
CA ILE A 188 4.55 -10.98 -0.78
C ILE A 188 3.61 -11.28 0.39
N ARG A 189 2.61 -10.43 0.63
CA ARG A 189 1.62 -10.64 1.69
C ARG A 189 0.80 -11.90 1.48
N ASP A 190 0.34 -12.13 0.25
CA ASP A 190 -0.46 -13.30 -0.12
C ASP A 190 0.36 -14.58 0.06
N GLU A 191 1.63 -14.60 -0.37
CA GLU A 191 2.52 -15.74 -0.21
C GLU A 191 2.86 -16.02 1.25
N LEU A 192 3.13 -14.99 2.06
CA LEU A 192 3.32 -15.14 3.50
C LEU A 192 2.05 -15.67 4.19
N ALA A 193 0.86 -15.27 3.72
CA ALA A 193 -0.39 -15.81 4.25
C ALA A 193 -0.60 -17.28 3.85
N ALA A 194 -0.20 -17.69 2.65
CA ALA A 194 -0.24 -19.08 2.20
C ALA A 194 0.74 -19.95 3.00
N LEU A 195 1.99 -19.49 3.16
CA LEU A 195 3.02 -20.17 3.94
C LEU A 195 2.65 -20.32 5.42
N ALA A 196 1.93 -19.34 5.99
CA ALA A 196 1.45 -19.40 7.36
C ALA A 196 0.52 -20.59 7.62
N LYS A 197 -0.34 -20.93 6.66
CA LYS A 197 -1.25 -22.08 6.75
C LYS A 197 -0.50 -23.41 6.72
N GLN A 198 0.66 -23.44 6.08
CA GLN A 198 1.49 -24.63 5.90
C GLN A 198 2.65 -24.71 6.90
N LEU A 199 2.81 -23.73 7.78
CA LEU A 199 3.92 -23.67 8.74
C LEU A 199 4.05 -24.94 9.62
N PRO A 200 2.97 -25.59 10.09
CA PRO A 200 3.08 -26.84 10.88
C PRO A 200 3.71 -28.01 10.12
N VAL A 201 3.61 -28.02 8.79
CA VAL A 201 4.08 -29.11 7.91
C VAL A 201 5.32 -28.75 7.12
N GLN A 202 6.00 -27.64 7.44
CA GLN A 202 7.18 -27.14 6.72
C GLN A 202 8.32 -28.16 6.55
N LYS A 203 8.41 -29.15 7.46
CA LYS A 203 9.44 -30.21 7.43
C LYS A 203 9.11 -31.34 6.45
N THR A 204 7.86 -31.48 6.05
CA THR A 204 7.35 -32.59 5.23
C THR A 204 7.04 -32.15 3.80
N GLU A 205 6.96 -30.84 3.56
CA GLU A 205 6.75 -30.28 2.24
C GLU A 205 8.07 -29.73 1.70
N ASP A 206 8.66 -30.42 0.72
CA ASP A 206 9.98 -30.11 0.15
C ASP A 206 10.13 -28.69 -0.40
N HIS A 207 9.02 -28.03 -0.77
CA HIS A 207 9.04 -26.70 -1.38
C HIS A 207 8.76 -25.54 -0.42
N TRP A 208 8.37 -25.79 0.85
CA TRP A 208 8.01 -24.70 1.77
C TRP A 208 9.18 -23.75 2.03
N LEU A 209 10.33 -24.28 2.37
CA LEU A 209 11.54 -23.49 2.64
C LEU A 209 12.07 -22.80 1.39
N GLU A 210 11.96 -23.41 0.23
CA GLU A 210 12.34 -22.80 -1.05
C GLU A 210 11.47 -21.58 -1.34
N ARG A 211 10.14 -21.73 -1.26
CA ARG A 211 9.19 -20.62 -1.39
C ARG A 211 9.46 -19.51 -0.38
N PHE A 212 9.74 -19.88 0.86
CA PHE A 212 10.05 -18.89 1.89
C PHE A 212 11.36 -18.13 1.60
N ARG A 213 12.41 -18.80 1.09
CA ARG A 213 13.64 -18.12 0.67
C ARG A 213 13.39 -17.12 -0.47
N ILE A 214 12.54 -17.47 -1.42
CA ILE A 214 12.12 -16.55 -2.49
C ILE A 214 11.43 -15.32 -1.89
N VAL A 215 10.51 -15.51 -0.94
CA VAL A 215 9.85 -14.39 -0.25
C VAL A 215 10.87 -13.52 0.48
N LEU A 216 11.80 -14.09 1.25
CA LEU A 216 12.86 -13.34 1.92
C LEU A 216 13.66 -12.48 0.94
N GLN A 217 13.99 -13.05 -0.22
CA GLN A 217 14.71 -12.34 -1.27
C GLN A 217 13.88 -11.16 -1.81
N ARG A 218 12.59 -11.39 -2.09
CA ARG A 218 11.69 -10.34 -2.59
C ARG A 218 11.48 -9.21 -1.57
N VAL A 219 11.38 -9.53 -0.28
CA VAL A 219 11.28 -8.52 0.79
C VAL A 219 12.56 -7.68 0.85
N GLU A 220 13.73 -8.31 0.78
CA GLU A 220 14.99 -7.60 0.76
C GLU A 220 15.16 -6.72 -0.49
N ASP A 221 14.70 -7.19 -1.65
CA ASP A 221 14.68 -6.40 -2.89
C ASP A 221 13.74 -5.19 -2.75
N MET A 222 12.63 -5.35 -2.02
CA MET A 222 11.71 -4.24 -1.76
C MET A 222 12.34 -3.18 -0.85
N ILE A 223 13.03 -3.57 0.23
CA ILE A 223 13.79 -2.62 1.08
C ILE A 223 14.76 -1.79 0.23
N TYR A 224 15.48 -2.45 -0.68
CA TYR A 224 16.39 -1.76 -1.58
C TYR A 224 15.67 -0.75 -2.50
N LYS A 225 14.55 -1.15 -3.11
CA LYS A 225 13.73 -0.30 -3.98
C LYS A 225 13.17 0.91 -3.22
N GLU A 226 12.71 0.70 -2.00
CA GLU A 226 12.22 1.77 -1.12
C GLU A 226 13.30 2.80 -0.80
N ALA A 227 14.45 2.34 -0.32
CA ALA A 227 15.52 3.22 0.10
C ALA A 227 16.14 4.01 -1.07
N ASN A 228 16.26 3.41 -2.24
CA ASN A 228 17.00 3.99 -3.36
C ASN A 228 16.14 4.60 -4.46
N ILE A 229 14.85 4.24 -4.54
CA ILE A 229 13.95 4.69 -5.59
C ILE A 229 12.74 5.41 -4.99
N PHE A 230 11.98 4.72 -4.13
CA PHE A 230 10.67 5.18 -3.76
C PHE A 230 10.70 6.32 -2.75
N PHE A 231 11.36 6.15 -1.60
CA PHE A 231 11.47 7.20 -0.58
C PHE A 231 12.15 8.48 -1.07
N PRO A 232 13.24 8.41 -1.89
CA PRO A 232 13.80 9.59 -2.52
C PRO A 232 12.83 10.36 -3.41
N ASN A 233 11.92 9.66 -4.09
CA ASN A 233 10.91 10.33 -4.89
C ASN A 233 9.80 10.96 -4.03
N CYS A 234 9.38 10.30 -2.96
CA CYS A 234 8.46 10.90 -1.99
C CYS A 234 9.10 12.15 -1.34
N ALA A 235 10.36 12.06 -0.92
CA ALA A 235 11.08 13.16 -0.28
C ALA A 235 11.21 14.41 -1.17
N LEU A 236 11.35 14.22 -2.48
CA LEU A 236 11.46 15.33 -3.42
C LEU A 236 10.12 15.97 -3.80
N ASN A 237 9.08 15.18 -3.85
CA ASN A 237 7.83 15.62 -4.45
C ASN A 237 6.81 16.08 -3.40
N PHE A 238 6.77 15.45 -2.23
CA PHE A 238 5.75 15.78 -1.23
C PHE A 238 6.06 17.10 -0.52
N THR A 239 5.03 17.92 -0.34
CA THR A 239 5.12 19.15 0.45
C THR A 239 5.14 18.86 1.95
N GLU A 240 5.50 19.86 2.75
CA GLU A 240 5.51 19.72 4.21
C GLU A 240 4.10 19.44 4.76
N GLU A 241 3.06 20.10 4.22
CA GLU A 241 1.67 19.88 4.62
C GLU A 241 1.21 18.46 4.30
N GLU A 242 1.65 17.88 3.19
CA GLU A 242 1.36 16.49 2.84
C GLU A 242 2.02 15.53 3.82
N TRP A 243 3.26 15.80 4.20
CA TRP A 243 3.94 15.03 5.23
C TRP A 243 3.25 15.14 6.60
N PHE A 244 2.68 16.29 6.96
CA PHE A 244 1.85 16.43 8.15
C PHE A 244 0.59 15.56 8.08
N GLY A 245 -0.05 15.48 6.91
CA GLY A 245 -1.17 14.58 6.67
C GLY A 245 -0.77 13.11 6.83
N ILE A 246 0.34 12.71 6.20
CA ILE A 246 0.89 11.34 6.29
C ILE A 246 1.25 11.00 7.75
N TYR A 247 1.87 11.93 8.48
CA TYR A 247 2.19 11.77 9.90
C TYR A 247 0.93 11.53 10.75
N ARG A 248 -0.11 12.36 10.54
CA ARG A 248 -1.39 12.18 11.22
C ARG A 248 -1.97 10.79 10.98
N ASP A 249 -2.07 10.42 9.72
CA ASP A 249 -2.74 9.19 9.30
C ASP A 249 -1.91 7.94 9.63
N SER A 250 -0.58 8.06 9.76
CA SER A 250 0.30 6.96 10.20
C SER A 250 0.05 6.48 11.63
N LYS A 251 -0.53 7.33 12.48
CA LYS A 251 -0.88 6.99 13.87
C LYS A 251 -2.00 5.94 13.97
N ASP A 252 -2.79 5.78 12.92
CA ASP A 252 -3.87 4.79 12.86
C ASP A 252 -3.39 3.36 12.61
N TYR A 253 -2.09 3.18 12.35
CA TYR A 253 -1.51 1.87 12.09
C TYR A 253 -0.87 1.27 13.33
N PRO A 254 -0.91 -0.06 13.49
CA PRO A 254 -0.19 -0.72 14.56
C PRO A 254 1.32 -0.47 14.48
N VAL A 255 1.99 -0.59 15.62
CA VAL A 255 3.45 -0.62 15.69
C VAL A 255 3.97 -1.78 14.84
N CYS A 256 4.96 -1.50 14.00
CA CYS A 256 5.59 -2.46 13.11
C CYS A 256 7.02 -2.71 13.56
N PHE A 257 7.40 -3.98 13.69
CA PHE A 257 8.73 -4.41 14.13
C PHE A 257 9.20 -3.83 15.48
N GLY A 258 8.27 -3.32 16.31
CA GLY A 258 8.61 -2.61 17.55
C GLY A 258 9.09 -1.18 17.33
N VAL A 259 8.99 -0.65 16.12
CA VAL A 259 9.32 0.75 15.80
C VAL A 259 8.12 1.64 16.10
N GLU A 260 8.17 2.35 17.22
CA GLU A 260 7.13 3.31 17.57
C GLU A 260 7.22 4.60 16.75
N ASN A 261 6.07 5.20 16.46
CA ASN A 261 5.97 6.53 15.88
C ASN A 261 6.39 7.56 16.92
N ALA A 262 7.52 8.21 16.71
CA ALA A 262 7.93 9.33 17.55
C ALA A 262 7.07 10.57 17.26
N THR A 263 6.98 11.49 18.22
CA THR A 263 6.26 12.75 18.05
C THR A 263 7.02 13.69 17.10
N TRP A 264 6.34 14.17 16.08
CA TRP A 264 6.84 15.24 15.22
C TRP A 264 6.20 16.58 15.63
N GLU A 265 6.94 17.37 16.41
CA GLU A 265 6.42 18.59 17.03
C GLU A 265 5.86 19.61 16.01
N ALA A 266 6.51 19.76 14.84
CA ALA A 266 6.05 20.68 13.81
C ALA A 266 4.67 20.24 13.25
N ALA A 267 4.49 18.94 13.03
CA ALA A 267 3.22 18.39 12.57
C ALA A 267 2.13 18.51 13.64
N GLU A 268 2.42 18.24 14.91
CA GLU A 268 1.44 18.41 15.99
C GLU A 268 0.94 19.85 16.07
N LYS A 269 1.86 20.80 16.00
CA LYS A 269 1.53 22.24 16.03
C LYS A 269 0.64 22.63 14.84
N TYR A 270 0.98 22.18 13.64
CA TYR A 270 0.20 22.43 12.43
C TYR A 270 -1.23 21.86 12.54
N LEU A 271 -1.34 20.59 12.91
CA LEU A 271 -2.62 19.88 13.03
C LEU A 271 -3.51 20.49 14.13
N HIS A 272 -2.93 20.96 15.22
CA HIS A 272 -3.68 21.67 16.27
C HIS A 272 -4.27 22.98 15.73
N THR A 273 -3.50 23.74 14.96
CA THR A 273 -3.95 25.02 14.37
C THR A 273 -5.08 24.79 13.36
N GLU A 274 -5.00 23.75 12.52
CA GLU A 274 -6.06 23.38 11.58
C GLU A 274 -7.37 23.01 12.28
N ASN A 275 -7.30 22.24 13.36
CA ASN A 275 -8.49 21.84 14.12
C ASN A 275 -9.18 23.05 14.77
N CYS A 276 -8.42 24.01 15.31
CA CYS A 276 -8.99 25.23 15.88
C CYS A 276 -9.69 26.13 14.84
N SER A 277 -9.24 26.11 13.56
CA SER A 277 -9.87 26.92 12.49
C SER A 277 -11.15 26.30 11.93
N LYS A 278 -11.40 25.00 12.14
CA LYS A 278 -12.62 24.31 11.71
C LYS A 278 -13.82 24.54 12.63
N ASP A 279 -13.58 24.88 13.92
CA ASP A 279 -14.64 25.09 14.92
C ASP A 279 -15.46 26.39 14.76
N VAL A 280 -15.16 27.26 13.82
CA VAL A 280 -15.76 28.59 13.68
C VAL A 280 -16.91 28.66 12.68
N ARG A 281 -17.29 27.57 12.03
CA ARG A 281 -18.41 27.54 11.06
C ARG A 281 -19.64 26.84 11.62
N ASN A 282 -20.24 27.38 12.65
CA ASN A 282 -21.50 26.89 13.22
C ASN A 282 -22.68 27.35 12.37
N GLY A 283 -22.91 26.73 11.20
CA GLY A 283 -24.16 26.81 10.48
C GLY A 283 -25.05 25.61 10.82
N GLU A 284 -26.35 25.80 11.06
CA GLU A 284 -27.29 24.69 11.09
C GLU A 284 -27.56 24.22 9.66
N ILE A 285 -27.55 22.88 9.48
CA ILE A 285 -27.96 22.23 8.23
C ILE A 285 -29.45 21.91 8.36
N ILE A 286 -30.26 22.52 7.50
CA ILE A 286 -31.71 22.27 7.47
C ILE A 286 -31.99 21.13 6.51
N MET A 287 -32.69 20.10 6.99
CA MET A 287 -33.07 18.89 6.25
C MET A 287 -34.58 18.65 6.36
N PRO A 288 -35.19 17.85 5.47
CA PRO A 288 -36.65 17.58 5.54
C PRO A 288 -37.09 16.97 6.88
N GLY A 289 -36.20 16.26 7.60
CA GLY A 289 -36.49 15.64 8.90
C GLY A 289 -36.12 16.49 10.12
N GLY A 290 -35.61 17.73 9.94
CA GLY A 290 -35.18 18.58 11.04
C GLY A 290 -33.91 19.38 10.72
N HIS A 291 -33.27 19.91 11.76
CA HIS A 291 -32.02 20.67 11.60
C HIS A 291 -31.01 20.24 12.61
N LEU A 292 -29.74 20.25 12.23
CA LEU A 292 -28.59 19.90 13.03
C LEU A 292 -27.44 20.88 12.80
N THR A 293 -26.67 21.17 13.83
CA THR A 293 -25.37 21.80 13.64
C THR A 293 -24.43 20.81 12.97
N VAL A 294 -23.37 21.31 12.32
CA VAL A 294 -22.31 20.44 11.74
C VAL A 294 -21.74 19.51 12.81
N ALA A 295 -21.53 20.00 14.03
CA ALA A 295 -21.02 19.20 15.13
C ALA A 295 -21.97 18.03 15.50
N GLN A 296 -23.28 18.29 15.56
CA GLN A 296 -24.29 17.26 15.84
C GLN A 296 -24.35 16.22 14.72
N LEU A 297 -24.35 16.65 13.46
CA LEU A 297 -24.36 15.75 12.31
C LEU A 297 -23.10 14.87 12.30
N THR A 298 -21.93 15.47 12.52
CA THR A 298 -20.66 14.74 12.62
C THR A 298 -20.68 13.71 13.75
N ALA A 299 -21.12 14.13 14.95
CA ALA A 299 -21.21 13.23 16.09
C ALA A 299 -22.18 12.06 15.82
N MET A 300 -23.32 12.35 15.20
CA MET A 300 -24.33 11.33 14.83
C MET A 300 -23.75 10.32 13.83
N LEU A 301 -23.11 10.80 12.77
CA LEU A 301 -22.48 9.92 11.77
C LEU A 301 -21.36 9.07 12.38
N ASN A 302 -20.60 9.63 13.33
CA ASN A 302 -19.52 8.93 14.03
C ASN A 302 -20.04 7.93 15.09
N THR A 303 -21.28 8.08 15.55
CA THR A 303 -21.93 7.16 16.52
C THR A 303 -22.49 5.92 15.83
N ILE A 304 -22.76 5.98 14.53
CA ILE A 304 -23.27 4.84 13.75
C ILE A 304 -22.21 3.71 13.79
N PRO A 305 -22.59 2.48 14.25
CA PRO A 305 -21.62 1.39 14.41
C PRO A 305 -21.26 0.72 13.09
N MET A 306 -20.91 1.50 12.11
CA MET A 306 -20.44 1.10 10.77
C MET A 306 -19.42 2.11 10.26
N GLU A 307 -18.53 1.63 9.40
CA GLU A 307 -17.70 2.55 8.62
C GLU A 307 -18.53 3.07 7.43
N ILE A 308 -18.54 4.37 7.25
CA ILE A 308 -19.27 5.03 6.18
C ILE A 308 -18.27 5.76 5.29
N THR A 309 -18.32 5.49 3.99
CA THR A 309 -17.60 6.24 2.96
C THR A 309 -18.60 6.79 1.97
N PHE A 310 -18.47 8.05 1.56
CA PHE A 310 -19.21 8.63 0.46
C PHE A 310 -18.29 9.12 -0.64
N VAL A 311 -18.55 8.63 -1.85
CA VAL A 311 -17.88 9.01 -3.09
C VAL A 311 -18.90 9.72 -3.96
N ASP A 312 -18.59 10.91 -4.46
CA ASP A 312 -19.54 11.69 -5.27
C ASP A 312 -19.69 11.13 -6.71
N LYS A 313 -20.62 11.76 -7.45
CA LYS A 313 -20.88 11.38 -8.86
C LYS A 313 -19.66 11.50 -9.78
N ASP A 314 -18.65 12.27 -9.41
CA ASP A 314 -17.42 12.46 -10.17
C ASP A 314 -16.29 11.52 -9.69
N ASN A 315 -16.64 10.53 -8.87
CA ASN A 315 -15.76 9.49 -8.28
C ASN A 315 -14.78 10.04 -7.25
N ILE A 316 -15.05 11.18 -6.65
CA ILE A 316 -14.19 11.79 -5.64
C ILE A 316 -14.65 11.39 -4.24
N ASN A 317 -13.72 10.92 -3.40
CA ASN A 317 -13.99 10.66 -1.99
C ASN A 317 -14.32 11.97 -1.27
N ARG A 318 -15.52 12.08 -0.71
CA ARG A 318 -15.98 13.31 -0.05
C ARG A 318 -16.15 13.19 1.44
N PHE A 319 -16.34 11.98 1.94
CA PHE A 319 -16.62 11.81 3.36
C PHE A 319 -16.25 10.43 3.85
N PHE A 320 -15.65 10.37 5.04
CA PHE A 320 -15.55 9.20 5.90
C PHE A 320 -16.05 9.59 7.27
N ASN A 321 -16.83 8.73 7.94
CA ASN A 321 -17.05 8.90 9.37
C ASN A 321 -15.78 8.58 10.15
N GLU A 322 -15.65 9.13 11.37
CA GLU A 322 -14.56 8.82 12.29
C GLU A 322 -14.90 7.61 13.19
N GLY A 323 -13.93 7.12 13.93
CA GLY A 323 -14.09 5.99 14.85
C GLY A 323 -13.23 4.79 14.46
N PRO A 324 -13.34 3.67 15.22
CA PRO A 324 -12.60 2.45 14.92
C PRO A 324 -12.93 1.94 13.53
N LYS A 325 -11.90 1.56 12.75
CA LYS A 325 -12.04 1.09 11.37
C LYS A 325 -11.29 -0.20 11.14
N ASP A 326 -11.97 -1.15 10.52
CA ASP A 326 -11.38 -2.39 10.01
C ASP A 326 -10.73 -2.16 8.63
N PHE A 327 -11.24 -1.16 7.87
CA PHE A 327 -10.62 -0.67 6.65
C PHE A 327 -10.07 0.74 6.90
N LYS A 328 -8.76 0.89 6.86
CA LYS A 328 -8.12 2.20 7.07
C LYS A 328 -8.59 3.21 6.01
N ARG A 329 -8.89 4.42 6.46
CA ARG A 329 -9.34 5.54 5.64
C ARG A 329 -8.46 6.74 5.97
N PRO A 330 -7.29 6.89 5.32
CA PRO A 330 -6.43 8.04 5.56
C PRO A 330 -7.13 9.33 5.17
N GLY A 331 -7.07 10.37 6.02
CA GLY A 331 -7.72 11.65 5.76
C GLY A 331 -7.28 12.29 4.44
N MET A 332 -6.06 12.01 4.01
CA MET A 332 -5.53 12.46 2.73
C MET A 332 -6.18 11.79 1.50
N ALA A 333 -7.05 10.79 1.68
CA ALA A 333 -7.85 10.22 0.59
C ALA A 333 -9.09 11.09 0.26
N ILE A 334 -9.45 12.04 1.11
CA ILE A 334 -10.48 13.03 0.81
C ILE A 334 -10.03 13.88 -0.39
N ASP A 335 -11.00 14.21 -1.24
CA ASP A 335 -10.81 14.94 -2.50
C ASP A 335 -9.96 14.24 -3.55
N ARG A 336 -9.67 12.94 -3.36
CA ARG A 336 -9.04 12.08 -4.36
C ARG A 336 -10.06 11.21 -5.08
N GLU A 337 -9.70 10.84 -6.30
CA GLU A 337 -10.47 9.86 -7.08
C GLU A 337 -10.43 8.50 -6.38
N VAL A 338 -11.60 7.89 -6.16
CA VAL A 338 -11.75 6.63 -5.42
C VAL A 338 -10.91 5.49 -6.00
N PHE A 339 -10.73 5.45 -7.31
CA PHE A 339 -9.96 4.40 -7.98
C PHE A 339 -8.47 4.42 -7.59
N SER A 340 -7.94 5.59 -7.31
CA SER A 340 -6.54 5.75 -6.89
C SER A 340 -6.24 5.18 -5.49
N CYS A 341 -7.28 4.92 -4.70
CA CYS A 341 -7.16 4.36 -3.36
C CYS A 341 -7.24 2.83 -3.34
N HIS A 342 -7.31 2.19 -4.51
CA HIS A 342 -7.44 0.74 -4.64
C HIS A 342 -6.25 0.12 -5.36
N PRO A 343 -5.78 -1.06 -4.91
CA PRO A 343 -4.81 -1.83 -5.66
C PRO A 343 -5.33 -2.14 -7.08
N PRO A 344 -4.46 -2.20 -8.09
CA PRO A 344 -4.86 -2.46 -9.49
C PRO A 344 -5.76 -3.69 -9.67
N LYS A 345 -5.55 -4.73 -8.86
CA LYS A 345 -6.33 -5.97 -8.91
C LYS A 345 -7.83 -5.82 -8.58
N VAL A 346 -8.20 -4.80 -7.78
CA VAL A 346 -9.60 -4.55 -7.39
C VAL A 346 -10.20 -3.31 -8.04
N GLU A 347 -9.38 -2.45 -8.64
CA GLU A 347 -9.82 -1.20 -9.27
C GLU A 347 -10.89 -1.45 -10.34
N GLN A 348 -10.71 -2.44 -11.20
CA GLN A 348 -11.67 -2.78 -12.26
C GLN A 348 -13.04 -3.17 -11.70
N GLN A 349 -13.08 -3.91 -10.58
CA GLN A 349 -14.32 -4.28 -9.91
C GLN A 349 -15.03 -3.05 -9.35
N VAL A 350 -14.28 -2.13 -8.72
CA VAL A 350 -14.84 -0.87 -8.19
C VAL A 350 -15.40 -0.01 -9.32
N ARG A 351 -14.68 0.12 -10.44
CA ARG A 351 -15.14 0.82 -11.64
C ARG A 351 -16.41 0.20 -12.22
N HIS A 352 -16.50 -1.11 -12.25
CA HIS A 352 -17.69 -1.81 -12.72
C HIS A 352 -18.89 -1.52 -11.84
N ILE A 353 -18.77 -1.66 -10.51
CA ILE A 353 -19.85 -1.40 -9.55
C ILE A 353 -20.38 0.02 -9.68
N ILE A 354 -19.49 1.02 -9.65
CA ILE A 354 -19.87 2.43 -9.77
C ILE A 354 -20.49 2.70 -11.16
N GLY A 355 -19.97 2.08 -12.21
CA GLY A 355 -20.52 2.18 -13.55
C GLY A 355 -21.97 1.67 -13.65
N GLU A 356 -22.28 0.53 -13.02
CA GLU A 356 -23.63 -0.02 -12.98
C GLU A 356 -24.59 0.83 -12.14
N PHE A 357 -24.13 1.39 -11.03
CA PHE A 357 -24.90 2.35 -10.23
C PHE A 357 -25.26 3.61 -11.03
N ARG A 358 -24.30 4.13 -11.79
CA ARG A 358 -24.51 5.32 -12.63
C ARG A 358 -25.50 5.08 -13.76
N LYS A 359 -25.52 3.86 -14.32
CA LYS A 359 -26.50 3.46 -15.34
C LYS A 359 -27.88 3.18 -14.76
N GLY A 360 -28.01 3.00 -13.45
CA GLY A 360 -29.26 2.61 -12.81
C GLY A 360 -29.62 1.12 -12.98
N THR A 361 -28.66 0.29 -13.34
CA THR A 361 -28.84 -1.17 -13.48
C THR A 361 -28.75 -1.90 -12.14
N LEU A 362 -28.02 -1.30 -11.19
CA LEU A 362 -27.89 -1.77 -9.82
C LEU A 362 -28.03 -0.59 -8.86
N ASP A 363 -28.57 -0.86 -7.67
CA ASP A 363 -28.63 0.11 -6.57
C ASP A 363 -27.86 -0.37 -5.32
N LYS A 364 -27.54 -1.67 -5.24
CA LYS A 364 -26.87 -2.26 -4.09
C LYS A 364 -26.02 -3.48 -4.48
N VAL A 365 -24.81 -3.55 -3.93
CA VAL A 365 -23.91 -4.69 -4.07
C VAL A 365 -23.36 -5.08 -2.68
N PRO A 366 -23.84 -6.15 -2.04
CA PRO A 366 -23.28 -6.67 -0.79
C PRO A 366 -22.10 -7.62 -1.09
N ILE A 367 -21.03 -7.48 -0.32
CA ILE A 367 -19.86 -8.36 -0.36
C ILE A 367 -19.58 -8.89 1.04
N TRP A 368 -19.60 -10.20 1.22
CA TRP A 368 -19.24 -10.86 2.45
C TRP A 368 -17.77 -11.28 2.43
N MET A 369 -17.07 -11.03 3.52
CA MET A 369 -15.66 -11.43 3.63
C MET A 369 -15.26 -11.71 5.08
N GLU A 370 -14.20 -12.49 5.26
CA GLU A 370 -13.52 -12.65 6.54
C GLU A 370 -12.27 -11.75 6.53
N LYS A 371 -12.14 -10.90 7.54
CA LYS A 371 -10.98 -10.02 7.71
C LYS A 371 -10.57 -9.94 9.17
N ASN A 372 -9.30 -10.21 9.46
CA ASN A 372 -8.74 -10.18 10.82
C ASN A 372 -9.55 -11.03 11.83
N GLY A 373 -10.11 -12.16 11.40
CA GLY A 373 -10.94 -13.03 12.22
C GLY A 373 -12.38 -12.55 12.44
N LYS A 374 -12.76 -11.45 11.80
CA LYS A 374 -14.13 -10.89 11.84
C LYS A 374 -14.88 -11.22 10.56
N THR A 375 -16.16 -11.54 10.70
CA THR A 375 -17.08 -11.66 9.56
C THR A 375 -17.60 -10.27 9.18
N MET A 376 -17.18 -9.77 8.03
CA MET A 376 -17.50 -8.43 7.56
C MET A 376 -18.53 -8.45 6.43
N LEU A 377 -19.44 -7.49 6.46
CA LEU A 377 -20.32 -7.17 5.33
C LEU A 377 -19.97 -5.79 4.81
N VAL A 378 -19.45 -5.74 3.57
CA VAL A 378 -19.25 -4.49 2.84
C VAL A 378 -20.41 -4.32 1.87
N THR A 379 -21.13 -3.20 1.99
CA THR A 379 -22.28 -2.92 1.12
C THR A 379 -22.03 -1.63 0.36
N TYR A 380 -21.97 -1.72 -0.95
CA TYR A 380 -21.97 -0.57 -1.84
C TYR A 380 -23.40 -0.23 -2.26
N MET A 381 -23.76 1.06 -2.23
CA MET A 381 -25.10 1.54 -2.56
C MET A 381 -25.04 2.80 -3.40
N ALA A 382 -25.90 2.86 -4.41
CA ALA A 382 -26.14 4.09 -5.16
C ALA A 382 -26.86 5.11 -4.28
N VAL A 383 -26.32 6.31 -4.17
CA VAL A 383 -26.98 7.45 -3.52
C VAL A 383 -27.67 8.29 -4.60
N ARG A 384 -28.97 8.48 -4.44
CA ARG A 384 -29.78 9.26 -5.38
C ARG A 384 -30.59 10.34 -4.65
N ASP A 385 -30.88 11.44 -5.33
CA ASP A 385 -31.81 12.44 -4.83
C ASP A 385 -33.28 11.99 -4.97
N ALA A 386 -34.21 12.86 -4.54
CA ALA A 386 -35.64 12.60 -4.62
C ALA A 386 -36.15 12.42 -6.05
N THR A 387 -35.42 12.88 -7.05
CA THR A 387 -35.78 12.74 -8.48
C THR A 387 -35.17 11.45 -9.09
N GLY A 388 -34.38 10.69 -8.32
CA GLY A 388 -33.68 9.50 -8.79
C GLY A 388 -32.31 9.78 -9.44
N THR A 389 -31.88 11.04 -9.46
CA THR A 389 -30.57 11.42 -10.02
C THR A 389 -29.44 10.84 -9.16
N TYR A 390 -28.48 10.18 -9.80
CA TYR A 390 -27.31 9.63 -9.11
C TYR A 390 -26.41 10.75 -8.58
N LEU A 391 -26.24 10.79 -7.26
CA LEU A 391 -25.38 11.74 -6.55
C LEU A 391 -23.99 11.15 -6.21
N GLY A 392 -23.90 9.81 -6.10
CA GLY A 392 -22.67 9.15 -5.73
C GLY A 392 -22.88 7.73 -5.23
N THR A 393 -21.80 7.15 -4.70
CA THR A 393 -21.81 5.83 -4.09
C THR A 393 -21.50 5.94 -2.60
N MET A 394 -22.26 5.22 -1.79
CA MET A 394 -21.96 5.00 -0.38
C MET A 394 -21.43 3.59 -0.17
N GLU A 395 -20.36 3.45 0.58
CA GLU A 395 -19.85 2.19 1.09
C GLU A 395 -20.12 2.12 2.59
N LEU A 396 -20.74 1.04 3.02
CA LEU A 396 -20.95 0.70 4.43
C LEU A 396 -20.17 -0.56 4.77
N VAL A 397 -19.40 -0.52 5.85
CA VAL A 397 -18.68 -1.68 6.36
C VAL A 397 -19.19 -2.02 7.75
N GLN A 398 -19.64 -3.25 7.94
CA GLN A 398 -20.20 -3.75 9.18
C GLN A 398 -19.47 -5.00 9.67
N ASP A 399 -19.12 -5.02 10.96
CA ASP A 399 -18.74 -6.24 11.65
C ASP A 399 -20.01 -7.04 11.97
N MET A 400 -20.15 -8.18 11.35
CA MET A 400 -21.29 -9.10 11.50
C MET A 400 -21.01 -10.21 12.51
N GLY A 401 -19.89 -10.16 13.23
CA GLY A 401 -19.48 -11.18 14.19
C GLY A 401 -20.55 -11.46 15.25
N PHE A 402 -21.09 -10.38 15.85
CA PHE A 402 -22.15 -10.52 16.86
C PHE A 402 -23.44 -11.14 16.28
N ALA A 403 -23.82 -10.80 15.07
CA ALA A 403 -25.00 -11.37 14.41
C ALA A 403 -24.76 -12.85 14.08
N LYS A 404 -23.56 -13.19 13.56
CA LYS A 404 -23.15 -14.56 13.30
C LYS A 404 -23.22 -15.42 14.57
N GLU A 405 -22.67 -14.92 15.68
CA GLU A 405 -22.70 -15.62 16.98
C GLU A 405 -24.15 -15.81 17.48
N HIS A 406 -24.95 -14.75 17.39
CA HIS A 406 -26.36 -14.82 17.80
C HIS A 406 -27.13 -15.90 17.03
N PHE A 407 -27.09 -15.89 15.71
CA PHE A 407 -27.80 -16.85 14.88
C PHE A 407 -27.26 -18.29 15.01
N LEU A 408 -25.93 -18.45 15.19
CA LEU A 408 -25.34 -19.77 15.40
C LEU A 408 -25.67 -20.35 16.77
N SER A 409 -25.82 -19.53 17.82
CA SER A 409 -26.25 -19.96 19.12
C SER A 409 -27.72 -20.45 19.11
N ASP A 410 -28.60 -19.73 18.39
CA ASP A 410 -29.99 -20.12 18.19
C ASP A 410 -30.13 -21.43 17.42
N VAL A 411 -29.32 -21.64 16.37
CA VAL A 411 -29.30 -22.91 15.63
C VAL A 411 -28.85 -24.06 16.52
N LYS A 412 -27.76 -23.90 17.26
CA LYS A 412 -27.25 -24.90 18.20
C LYS A 412 -28.25 -25.24 19.30
N ALA A 413 -28.96 -24.23 19.84
CA ALA A 413 -30.00 -24.43 20.82
C ALA A 413 -31.17 -25.25 20.25
N LYS A 414 -31.62 -24.97 19.03
CA LYS A 414 -32.67 -25.70 18.31
C LYS A 414 -32.22 -27.11 17.96
N GLU A 415 -31.00 -27.33 17.52
CA GLU A 415 -30.45 -28.67 17.25
C GLU A 415 -30.32 -29.49 18.51
N ALA A 416 -29.89 -28.89 19.63
CA ALA A 416 -29.83 -29.58 20.93
C ALA A 416 -31.21 -29.99 21.43
N ALA A 417 -32.22 -29.12 21.29
CA ALA A 417 -33.60 -29.43 21.63
C ALA A 417 -34.21 -30.57 20.77
N LEU A 418 -33.88 -30.55 19.44
CA LEU A 418 -34.30 -31.64 18.54
C LEU A 418 -33.66 -32.98 18.89
N ARG A 419 -32.37 -33.00 19.25
CA ARG A 419 -31.68 -34.22 19.68
C ARG A 419 -32.24 -34.76 21.00
N ALA A 420 -32.51 -33.86 21.98
CA ALA A 420 -33.13 -34.24 23.24
C ALA A 420 -34.57 -34.78 23.09
N GLY A 421 -35.32 -34.34 22.09
CA GLY A 421 -36.64 -34.84 21.77
C GLY A 421 -36.66 -36.09 20.90
N MET A 422 -35.52 -36.61 20.47
CA MET A 422 -35.36 -37.89 19.73
C MET A 422 -34.88 -39.04 20.65
N GLU A 423 -34.54 -38.74 21.92
CA GLU A 423 -34.11 -39.72 22.92
C GLU A 423 -35.28 -40.15 23.86
N ASP A 424 -36.49 -39.58 23.72
CA ASP A 424 -37.73 -40.03 24.33
C ASP A 424 -38.60 -40.83 23.31
#